data_c995eb7b340b49750c1b3395af0443e5
#
_entry.id   c995eb7b340b49750c1b3395af0443e5
#
_cell.length_a   1.000
_cell.length_b   1.000
_cell.length_c   1.000
_cell.angle_alpha   90.00
_cell.angle_beta   90.00
_cell.angle_gamma   90.00
#
_symmetry.space_group_name_H-M   'P 1'
#
loop_
_entity.id
_entity.type
_entity.pdbx_description
1 polymer ?
#
loop_
_entity_poly.entity_id
_entity_poly.type
_entity_poly.pdbx_seq_one_letter_code
_entity_poly.pdbx_strand_id
1 'polypeptide(L)'
;MLRKKALRKILITTMSLFIIMTIYLIPLTEKTLETNLEFEYVTDLANSSIYLLDENNYLVKTKVLLDEDTKEDNIKSIINNLTITDNSKFPDNLTGIIPKKTKLNDIVIEDDLVTLDFSKEFLNIDEELSVKLIESIVYSITELNDINKVNITVESIPLETYPNSTKKITMPLTRDIGINNEYTYNTLLDLTKVVIFYGEDINNDIYYVPVTKYLNNHDNKDKIDIIIEELTTSYIYEDNLRSILNENVELIDKEIVDEDLLILNFNSALFDNNSTIKEEVLYTISYSAFANYSVNTISFRVDNKDIETVKRSSLT
;
A
#
# COMPACT_ATOMS: atom_id res chain seq x y z
N MET A 1 -11.21 39.74 82.46
CA MET A 1 -12.40 39.17 81.82
C MET A 1 -12.43 39.55 80.33
N LEU A 2 -12.12 38.63 79.43
CA LEU A 2 -12.22 38.87 77.95
C LEU A 2 -13.68 39.14 77.60
N ARG A 3 -13.98 40.28 76.91
CA ARG A 3 -15.34 40.60 76.49
C ARG A 3 -15.90 39.54 75.60
N LYS A 4 -17.11 39.06 75.77
CA LYS A 4 -17.80 38.01 75.00
C LYS A 4 -17.60 38.14 73.48
N LYS A 5 -17.49 39.37 72.97
CA LYS A 5 -17.18 39.64 71.49
C LYS A 5 -15.77 39.25 71.11
N ALA A 6 -14.76 39.35 71.98
CA ALA A 6 -13.38 38.96 71.72
C ALA A 6 -13.24 37.42 71.70
N LEU A 7 -13.90 36.75 72.64
CA LEU A 7 -13.96 35.29 72.69
C LEU A 7 -14.60 34.67 71.43
N ARG A 8 -15.68 35.30 70.92
CA ARG A 8 -16.34 34.86 69.70
C ARG A 8 -15.48 35.03 68.43
N LYS A 9 -14.69 36.12 68.37
CA LYS A 9 -13.72 36.33 67.29
C LYS A 9 -12.60 35.32 67.35
N ILE A 10 -12.05 35.04 68.51
CA ILE A 10 -10.99 34.05 68.69
C ILE A 10 -11.50 32.64 68.28
N LEU A 11 -12.73 32.29 68.69
CA LEU A 11 -13.30 30.98 68.33
C LEU A 11 -13.51 30.86 66.83
N ILE A 12 -13.95 31.90 66.14
CA ILE A 12 -14.15 31.87 64.64
C ILE A 12 -12.82 31.74 63.97
N THR A 13 -11.77 32.48 64.40
CA THR A 13 -10.45 32.39 63.72
C THR A 13 -9.76 31.04 64.01
N THR A 14 -9.87 30.46 65.20
CA THR A 14 -9.32 29.13 65.47
C THR A 14 -10.06 28.02 64.71
N MET A 15 -11.37 28.13 64.56
CA MET A 15 -12.18 27.18 63.79
C MET A 15 -11.86 27.28 62.27
N SER A 16 -11.67 28.49 61.77
CA SER A 16 -11.24 28.72 60.38
C SER A 16 -9.85 28.14 60.11
N LEU A 17 -8.90 28.33 61.07
CA LEU A 17 -7.56 27.78 60.95
C LEU A 17 -7.55 26.24 60.99
N PHE A 18 -8.43 25.67 61.84
CA PHE A 18 -8.57 24.22 61.94
C PHE A 18 -9.15 23.61 60.62
N ILE A 19 -10.10 24.28 60.01
CA ILE A 19 -10.67 23.86 58.70
C ILE A 19 -9.59 23.89 57.60
N ILE A 20 -8.78 24.95 57.55
CA ILE A 20 -7.68 25.04 56.60
C ILE A 20 -6.64 23.93 56.86
N MET A 21 -6.33 23.65 58.09
CA MET A 21 -5.38 22.59 58.46
C MET A 21 -5.92 21.20 58.14
N THR A 22 -7.22 20.95 58.28
CA THR A 22 -7.84 19.66 57.89
C THR A 22 -7.85 19.49 56.37
N ILE A 23 -8.08 20.55 55.59
CA ILE A 23 -7.98 20.50 54.12
C ILE A 23 -6.55 20.19 53.69
N TYR A 24 -5.54 20.73 54.39
CA TYR A 24 -4.13 20.47 54.08
C TYR A 24 -3.64 19.06 54.46
N LEU A 25 -4.34 18.43 55.44
CA LEU A 25 -4.05 17.07 55.91
C LEU A 25 -4.82 15.97 55.11
N ILE A 26 -5.79 16.36 54.28
CA ILE A 26 -6.40 15.41 53.37
C ILE A 26 -5.37 15.14 52.28
N PRO A 27 -4.78 13.93 52.20
CA PRO A 27 -3.95 13.61 51.07
C PRO A 27 -4.83 13.73 49.83
N LEU A 28 -4.52 14.66 48.94
CA LEU A 28 -4.95 14.59 47.57
C LEU A 28 -4.35 13.28 47.02
N THR A 29 -5.08 12.18 47.20
CA THR A 29 -4.86 11.03 46.35
C THR A 29 -5.18 11.53 44.95
N GLU A 30 -4.15 11.94 44.21
CA GLU A 30 -4.18 11.83 42.78
C GLU A 30 -4.58 10.39 42.53
N LYS A 31 -5.86 10.14 42.27
CA LYS A 31 -6.21 9.03 41.45
C LYS A 31 -5.51 9.34 40.13
N THR A 32 -4.28 8.92 39.96
CA THR A 32 -3.81 8.43 38.70
C THR A 32 -4.86 7.40 38.34
N LEU A 33 -5.78 7.78 37.47
CA LEU A 33 -6.40 6.85 36.57
C LEU A 33 -5.20 6.27 35.81
N GLU A 34 -4.58 5.23 36.38
CA GLU A 34 -3.97 4.20 35.62
C GLU A 34 -5.15 3.59 34.82
N THR A 35 -5.56 4.30 33.77
CA THR A 35 -6.01 3.60 32.59
C THR A 35 -4.77 2.79 32.18
N ASN A 36 -4.62 1.62 32.75
CA ASN A 36 -4.11 0.50 32.02
C ASN A 36 -5.12 0.29 30.88
N LEU A 37 -5.09 1.18 29.89
CA LEU A 37 -5.25 0.77 28.54
C LEU A 37 -4.02 -0.14 28.34
N GLU A 38 -4.14 -1.42 28.73
CA GLU A 38 -3.52 -2.46 27.96
C GLU A 38 -4.05 -2.20 26.55
N PHE A 39 -3.33 -1.38 25.80
CA PHE A 39 -3.28 -1.55 24.39
C PHE A 39 -2.74 -2.97 24.27
N GLU A 40 -3.66 -3.92 24.15
CA GLU A 40 -3.35 -5.15 23.50
C GLU A 40 -2.79 -4.68 22.17
N TYR A 41 -1.48 -4.56 22.08
CA TYR A 41 -0.78 -4.48 20.83
C TYR A 41 -1.18 -5.77 20.15
N VAL A 42 -2.18 -5.70 19.30
CA VAL A 42 -2.43 -6.70 18.29
C VAL A 42 -1.21 -6.62 17.37
N THR A 43 -0.18 -7.33 17.79
CA THR A 43 1.17 -7.25 17.23
C THR A 43 1.30 -8.01 15.93
N ASP A 44 0.21 -8.53 15.36
CA ASP A 44 0.23 -9.30 14.12
C ASP A 44 -1.02 -9.07 13.24
N LEU A 45 -1.48 -7.82 13.12
CA LEU A 45 -2.31 -7.48 11.97
C LEU A 45 -1.40 -7.51 10.74
N ALA A 46 -1.49 -8.58 9.96
CA ALA A 46 -0.82 -8.66 8.70
C ALA A 46 -1.43 -7.60 7.76
N ASN A 47 -0.73 -6.49 7.58
CA ASN A 47 -1.07 -5.56 6.52
C ASN A 47 -0.82 -6.27 5.18
N SER A 48 -1.78 -6.19 4.28
CA SER A 48 -1.61 -6.61 2.89
C SER A 48 -2.07 -5.50 1.97
N SER A 49 -1.82 -5.65 0.70
CA SER A 49 -2.30 -4.71 -0.31
C SER A 49 -3.23 -5.41 -1.28
N ILE A 50 -4.29 -4.73 -1.67
CA ILE A 50 -5.19 -5.13 -2.74
C ILE A 50 -5.21 -4.06 -3.83
N TYR A 51 -5.68 -4.41 -5.00
CA TYR A 51 -5.70 -3.51 -6.15
C TYR A 51 -7.14 -3.25 -6.57
N LEU A 52 -7.65 -2.06 -6.22
CA LEU A 52 -9.02 -1.61 -6.47
C LEU A 52 -9.07 -0.74 -7.73
N LEU A 53 -10.21 -0.74 -8.39
CA LEU A 53 -10.46 0.07 -9.58
C LEU A 53 -10.85 1.50 -9.17
N ASP A 54 -10.21 2.51 -9.76
CA ASP A 54 -10.57 3.92 -9.64
C ASP A 54 -11.59 4.35 -10.72
N GLU A 55 -11.98 5.62 -10.71
CA GLU A 55 -12.91 6.22 -11.69
C GLU A 55 -12.33 6.30 -13.10
N ASN A 56 -11.00 6.26 -13.25
CA ASN A 56 -10.28 6.32 -14.53
C ASN A 56 -9.94 4.93 -15.08
N ASN A 57 -10.43 3.86 -14.45
CA ASN A 57 -10.14 2.46 -14.74
C ASN A 57 -8.66 2.06 -14.50
N TYR A 58 -7.96 2.73 -13.58
CA TYR A 58 -6.70 2.25 -13.05
C TYR A 58 -6.90 1.35 -11.83
N LEU A 59 -6.03 0.37 -11.70
CA LEU A 59 -5.92 -0.45 -10.49
C LEU A 59 -4.95 0.23 -9.53
N VAL A 60 -5.49 0.66 -8.39
CA VAL A 60 -4.81 1.44 -7.36
C VAL A 60 -4.42 0.54 -6.20
N LYS A 61 -3.15 0.59 -5.77
CA LYS A 61 -2.67 -0.15 -4.60
C LYS A 61 -3.28 0.43 -3.32
N THR A 62 -4.04 -0.38 -2.61
CA THR A 62 -4.78 0.01 -1.40
C THR A 62 -4.45 -0.94 -0.27
N LYS A 63 -4.11 -0.41 0.92
CA LYS A 63 -3.84 -1.24 2.10
C LYS A 63 -5.11 -1.83 2.68
N VAL A 64 -5.02 -3.09 3.10
CA VAL A 64 -6.09 -3.82 3.79
C VAL A 64 -5.50 -4.55 4.99
N LEU A 65 -6.24 -4.54 6.09
CA LEU A 65 -5.91 -5.34 7.27
C LEU A 65 -6.46 -6.76 7.05
N LEU A 66 -5.58 -7.73 7.12
CA LEU A 66 -5.92 -9.15 7.14
C LEU A 66 -5.75 -9.64 8.58
N ASP A 67 -6.86 -9.99 9.20
CA ASP A 67 -6.95 -10.43 10.61
C ASP A 67 -7.40 -11.89 10.69
N GLU A 68 -6.95 -12.71 9.75
CA GLU A 68 -7.38 -14.09 9.63
C GLU A 68 -6.23 -15.06 9.94
N ASP A 69 -6.54 -16.10 10.70
CA ASP A 69 -5.56 -17.06 11.20
C ASP A 69 -4.95 -17.94 10.09
N THR A 70 -5.62 -18.08 8.95
CA THR A 70 -5.19 -18.96 7.87
C THR A 70 -4.98 -18.22 6.54
N LYS A 71 -4.06 -18.73 5.70
CA LYS A 71 -3.88 -18.22 4.32
C LYS A 71 -5.18 -18.30 3.51
N GLU A 72 -5.96 -19.36 3.67
CA GLU A 72 -7.23 -19.55 2.97
C GLU A 72 -8.24 -18.45 3.34
N ASP A 73 -8.37 -18.12 4.62
CA ASP A 73 -9.29 -17.09 5.08
C ASP A 73 -8.82 -15.69 4.68
N ASN A 74 -7.50 -15.43 4.66
CA ASN A 74 -6.93 -14.22 4.09
C ASN A 74 -7.25 -14.08 2.60
N ILE A 75 -7.16 -15.16 1.81
CA ILE A 75 -7.56 -15.16 0.40
C ILE A 75 -9.06 -14.84 0.26
N LYS A 76 -9.92 -15.47 1.08
CA LYS A 76 -11.37 -15.15 1.10
C LYS A 76 -11.61 -13.67 1.42
N SER A 77 -10.90 -13.12 2.40
CA SER A 77 -10.98 -11.71 2.76
C SER A 77 -10.56 -10.80 1.61
N ILE A 78 -9.47 -11.11 0.92
CA ILE A 78 -9.03 -10.38 -0.28
C ILE A 78 -10.12 -10.41 -1.35
N ILE A 79 -10.61 -11.59 -1.74
CA ILE A 79 -11.63 -11.74 -2.78
C ILE A 79 -12.92 -11.00 -2.42
N ASN A 80 -13.32 -11.04 -1.15
CA ASN A 80 -14.48 -10.26 -0.68
C ASN A 80 -14.28 -8.74 -0.83
N ASN A 81 -13.07 -8.23 -0.53
CA ASN A 81 -12.76 -6.82 -0.71
C ASN A 81 -12.65 -6.40 -2.20
N LEU A 82 -12.27 -7.33 -3.08
CA LEU A 82 -12.26 -7.12 -4.53
C LEU A 82 -13.65 -7.27 -5.16
N THR A 83 -14.65 -7.76 -4.43
CA THR A 83 -16.01 -7.94 -4.96
C THR A 83 -16.81 -6.64 -4.84
N ILE A 84 -17.48 -6.25 -5.91
CA ILE A 84 -18.34 -5.06 -5.96
C ILE A 84 -19.43 -5.16 -4.88
N THR A 85 -19.52 -4.16 -4.01
CA THR A 85 -20.50 -4.09 -2.92
C THR A 85 -21.10 -2.69 -2.79
N ASP A 86 -22.32 -2.60 -2.25
CA ASP A 86 -22.96 -1.29 -1.96
C ASP A 86 -22.43 -0.66 -0.67
N ASN A 87 -21.73 -1.43 0.18
CA ASN A 87 -21.18 -1.01 1.46
C ASN A 87 -19.64 -1.14 1.45
N SER A 88 -18.98 -0.40 0.57
CA SER A 88 -17.52 -0.36 0.52
C SER A 88 -16.94 0.24 1.80
N LYS A 89 -15.81 -0.31 2.26
CA LYS A 89 -14.98 0.27 3.35
C LYS A 89 -13.96 1.28 2.82
N PHE A 90 -13.82 1.34 1.48
CA PHE A 90 -12.85 2.18 0.79
C PHE A 90 -13.46 3.51 0.40
N PRO A 91 -12.64 4.52 0.07
CA PRO A 91 -13.12 5.78 -0.48
C PRO A 91 -14.10 5.58 -1.65
N ASP A 92 -15.08 6.46 -1.79
CA ASP A 92 -16.17 6.32 -2.78
C ASP A 92 -15.70 6.18 -4.23
N ASN A 93 -14.50 6.68 -4.54
CA ASN A 93 -13.86 6.59 -5.86
C ASN A 93 -12.99 5.34 -6.06
N LEU A 94 -12.93 4.43 -5.09
CA LEU A 94 -12.28 3.12 -5.22
C LEU A 94 -13.31 2.01 -5.06
N THR A 95 -13.35 1.09 -6.01
CA THR A 95 -14.30 -0.02 -6.00
C THR A 95 -13.63 -1.36 -6.30
N GLY A 96 -14.23 -2.43 -5.80
CA GLY A 96 -13.91 -3.78 -6.27
C GLY A 96 -14.28 -3.94 -7.73
N ILE A 97 -13.73 -4.97 -8.37
CA ILE A 97 -13.95 -5.25 -9.78
C ILE A 97 -14.62 -6.62 -10.02
N ILE A 98 -14.59 -7.53 -9.04
CA ILE A 98 -15.27 -8.83 -9.15
C ILE A 98 -16.78 -8.61 -9.15
N PRO A 99 -17.54 -9.16 -10.12
CA PRO A 99 -18.99 -8.96 -10.22
C PRO A 99 -19.73 -9.32 -8.92
N LYS A 100 -20.66 -8.47 -8.48
CA LYS A 100 -21.33 -8.50 -7.16
C LYS A 100 -21.94 -9.85 -6.74
N LYS A 101 -22.35 -10.68 -7.70
CA LYS A 101 -22.99 -11.98 -7.42
C LYS A 101 -22.03 -13.16 -7.50
N THR A 102 -20.78 -12.91 -7.80
CA THR A 102 -19.75 -13.95 -7.88
C THR A 102 -19.58 -14.61 -6.53
N LYS A 103 -19.49 -15.93 -6.53
CA LYS A 103 -19.13 -16.73 -5.36
C LYS A 103 -17.77 -17.36 -5.58
N LEU A 104 -16.98 -17.41 -4.54
CA LEU A 104 -15.78 -18.22 -4.49
C LEU A 104 -16.20 -19.61 -4.00
N ASN A 105 -16.18 -20.59 -4.91
CA ASN A 105 -16.64 -21.95 -4.66
C ASN A 105 -15.59 -22.77 -3.91
N ASP A 106 -14.31 -22.63 -4.29
CA ASP A 106 -13.20 -23.40 -3.71
C ASP A 106 -11.88 -22.63 -3.78
N ILE A 107 -10.95 -22.97 -2.87
CA ILE A 107 -9.58 -22.48 -2.83
C ILE A 107 -8.65 -23.68 -2.62
N VAL A 108 -7.70 -23.88 -3.52
CA VAL A 108 -6.66 -24.90 -3.37
C VAL A 108 -5.30 -24.21 -3.34
N ILE A 109 -4.50 -24.49 -2.31
CA ILE A 109 -3.15 -23.93 -2.14
C ILE A 109 -2.15 -25.08 -2.25
N GLU A 110 -1.26 -25.00 -3.24
CA GLU A 110 -0.20 -25.99 -3.48
C GLU A 110 1.13 -25.22 -3.62
N ASP A 111 1.99 -25.31 -2.62
CA ASP A 111 3.25 -24.58 -2.54
C ASP A 111 3.05 -23.06 -2.73
N ASP A 112 3.53 -22.49 -3.84
CA ASP A 112 3.41 -21.07 -4.21
C ASP A 112 2.26 -20.78 -5.18
N LEU A 113 1.42 -21.76 -5.48
CA LEU A 113 0.29 -21.70 -6.40
C LEU A 113 -1.04 -21.71 -5.64
N VAL A 114 -1.91 -20.75 -5.96
CA VAL A 114 -3.30 -20.73 -5.52
C VAL A 114 -4.22 -20.97 -6.71
N THR A 115 -5.14 -21.93 -6.59
CA THR A 115 -6.22 -22.12 -7.55
C THR A 115 -7.53 -21.62 -6.94
N LEU A 116 -8.19 -20.69 -7.62
CA LEU A 116 -9.45 -20.06 -7.21
C LEU A 116 -10.58 -20.54 -8.13
N ASP A 117 -11.60 -21.18 -7.58
CA ASP A 117 -12.79 -21.57 -8.34
C ASP A 117 -13.94 -20.61 -8.09
N PHE A 118 -14.43 -19.99 -9.14
CA PHE A 118 -15.52 -19.04 -9.07
C PHE A 118 -16.81 -19.59 -9.68
N SER A 119 -17.94 -19.05 -9.24
CA SER A 119 -19.22 -19.29 -9.88
C SER A 119 -19.30 -18.60 -11.25
N LYS A 120 -20.24 -19.03 -12.08
CA LYS A 120 -20.42 -18.49 -13.45
C LYS A 120 -20.64 -16.99 -13.52
N GLU A 121 -21.11 -16.36 -12.45
CA GLU A 121 -21.31 -14.92 -12.33
C GLU A 121 -20.01 -14.13 -12.48
N PHE A 122 -18.85 -14.76 -12.24
CA PHE A 122 -17.53 -14.20 -12.48
C PHE A 122 -17.35 -13.71 -13.92
N LEU A 123 -18.00 -14.36 -14.87
CA LEU A 123 -17.94 -14.01 -16.30
C LEU A 123 -18.81 -12.79 -16.65
N ASN A 124 -19.63 -12.28 -15.74
CA ASN A 124 -20.54 -11.15 -16.00
C ASN A 124 -19.84 -9.79 -15.81
N ILE A 125 -18.81 -9.54 -16.58
CA ILE A 125 -18.05 -8.30 -16.58
C ILE A 125 -17.95 -7.76 -18.01
N ASP A 126 -17.81 -6.45 -18.18
CA ASP A 126 -17.58 -5.84 -19.46
C ASP A 126 -16.22 -6.25 -20.04
N GLU A 127 -16.14 -6.48 -21.36
CA GLU A 127 -14.91 -6.92 -22.02
C GLU A 127 -13.72 -5.97 -21.73
N GLU A 128 -13.96 -4.67 -21.69
CA GLU A 128 -12.95 -3.64 -21.43
C GLU A 128 -12.31 -3.78 -20.05
N LEU A 129 -13.05 -4.27 -19.05
CA LEU A 129 -12.58 -4.47 -17.68
C LEU A 129 -12.07 -5.90 -17.43
N SER A 130 -12.23 -6.81 -18.39
CA SER A 130 -11.89 -8.22 -18.20
C SER A 130 -10.40 -8.45 -17.88
N VAL A 131 -9.52 -7.66 -18.48
CA VAL A 131 -8.08 -7.71 -18.22
C VAL A 131 -7.81 -7.17 -16.79
N LYS A 132 -8.42 -6.04 -16.42
CA LYS A 132 -8.30 -5.43 -15.10
C LYS A 132 -8.77 -6.37 -13.98
N LEU A 133 -9.84 -7.12 -14.22
CA LEU A 133 -10.33 -8.13 -13.28
C LEU A 133 -9.25 -9.16 -12.94
N ILE A 134 -8.59 -9.69 -13.96
CA ILE A 134 -7.54 -10.70 -13.78
C ILE A 134 -6.28 -10.06 -13.15
N GLU A 135 -5.87 -8.88 -13.60
CA GLU A 135 -4.76 -8.13 -13.02
C GLU A 135 -4.99 -7.86 -11.52
N SER A 136 -6.18 -7.38 -11.14
CA SER A 136 -6.55 -7.10 -9.74
C SER A 136 -6.44 -8.34 -8.86
N ILE A 137 -6.97 -9.48 -9.30
CA ILE A 137 -6.91 -10.75 -8.55
C ILE A 137 -5.46 -11.21 -8.40
N VAL A 138 -4.73 -11.30 -9.52
CA VAL A 138 -3.35 -11.80 -9.50
C VAL A 138 -2.46 -10.94 -8.62
N TYR A 139 -2.51 -9.63 -8.78
CA TYR A 139 -1.67 -8.72 -8.00
C TYR A 139 -2.05 -8.71 -6.52
N SER A 140 -3.34 -8.80 -6.17
CA SER A 140 -3.77 -8.83 -4.77
C SER A 140 -3.44 -10.16 -4.08
N ILE A 141 -3.61 -11.28 -4.75
CA ILE A 141 -3.32 -12.60 -4.17
C ILE A 141 -1.81 -12.81 -4.01
N THR A 142 -1.00 -12.33 -4.96
CA THR A 142 0.47 -12.43 -4.88
C THR A 142 1.13 -11.39 -3.97
N GLU A 143 0.36 -10.54 -3.26
CA GLU A 143 0.86 -9.78 -2.11
C GLU A 143 1.03 -10.67 -0.87
N LEU A 144 0.32 -11.79 -0.81
CA LEU A 144 0.48 -12.75 0.27
C LEU A 144 1.84 -13.43 0.20
N ASN A 145 2.50 -13.53 1.35
CA ASN A 145 3.79 -14.21 1.45
C ASN A 145 3.72 -15.64 0.91
N ASP A 146 4.75 -16.04 0.16
CA ASP A 146 4.92 -17.36 -0.44
C ASP A 146 3.91 -17.71 -1.56
N ILE A 147 3.10 -16.76 -2.04
CA ILE A 147 2.21 -16.97 -3.19
C ILE A 147 2.73 -16.17 -4.39
N ASN A 148 3.07 -16.88 -5.47
CA ASN A 148 3.63 -16.27 -6.69
C ASN A 148 2.78 -16.56 -7.92
N LYS A 149 1.87 -17.55 -7.85
CA LYS A 149 1.12 -18.06 -8.98
C LYS A 149 -0.35 -18.19 -8.65
N VAL A 150 -1.20 -17.90 -9.62
CA VAL A 150 -2.65 -18.00 -9.50
C VAL A 150 -3.22 -18.76 -10.69
N ASN A 151 -4.03 -19.79 -10.42
CA ASN A 151 -4.94 -20.39 -11.38
C ASN A 151 -6.35 -19.90 -11.12
N ILE A 152 -7.13 -19.71 -12.18
CA ILE A 152 -8.54 -19.33 -12.10
C ILE A 152 -9.37 -20.37 -12.84
N THR A 153 -10.37 -20.92 -12.16
CA THR A 153 -11.40 -21.79 -12.75
C THR A 153 -12.78 -21.17 -12.54
N VAL A 154 -13.71 -21.52 -13.39
CA VAL A 154 -15.12 -21.13 -13.28
C VAL A 154 -15.96 -22.41 -13.38
N GLU A 155 -16.73 -22.72 -12.33
CA GLU A 155 -17.46 -23.99 -12.20
C GLU A 155 -16.54 -25.21 -12.42
N SER A 156 -15.33 -25.15 -11.84
CA SER A 156 -14.25 -26.14 -11.94
C SER A 156 -13.65 -26.31 -13.35
N ILE A 157 -13.95 -25.41 -14.29
CA ILE A 157 -13.39 -25.41 -15.65
C ILE A 157 -12.30 -24.34 -15.72
N PRO A 158 -11.07 -24.68 -16.17
CA PRO A 158 -9.99 -23.71 -16.33
C PRO A 158 -10.39 -22.53 -17.25
N LEU A 159 -10.06 -21.33 -16.84
CA LEU A 159 -10.32 -20.12 -17.63
C LEU A 159 -9.30 -20.02 -18.77
N GLU A 160 -9.71 -20.27 -20.01
CA GLU A 160 -8.84 -20.27 -21.19
C GLU A 160 -8.71 -18.88 -21.84
N THR A 161 -9.71 -18.02 -21.65
CA THR A 161 -9.76 -16.66 -22.20
C THR A 161 -10.17 -15.67 -21.13
N TYR A 162 -9.81 -14.39 -21.30
CA TYR A 162 -10.36 -13.32 -20.46
C TYR A 162 -11.91 -13.32 -20.57
N PRO A 163 -12.63 -13.06 -19.46
CA PRO A 163 -14.09 -13.02 -19.48
C PRO A 163 -14.63 -12.14 -20.60
N ASN A 164 -15.64 -12.64 -21.32
CA ASN A 164 -16.25 -11.95 -22.48
C ASN A 164 -15.26 -11.49 -23.57
N SER A 165 -14.09 -12.11 -23.67
CA SER A 165 -13.08 -11.76 -24.66
C SER A 165 -12.57 -12.97 -25.40
N THR A 166 -11.97 -12.75 -26.57
CA THR A 166 -11.26 -13.78 -27.36
C THR A 166 -9.79 -13.88 -27.00
N LYS A 167 -9.27 -12.97 -26.16
CA LYS A 167 -7.88 -12.94 -25.74
C LYS A 167 -7.59 -14.15 -24.84
N LYS A 168 -6.60 -14.94 -25.19
CA LYS A 168 -6.21 -16.13 -24.44
C LYS A 168 -5.48 -15.79 -23.14
N ILE A 169 -5.69 -16.63 -22.13
CA ILE A 169 -4.95 -16.64 -20.86
C ILE A 169 -4.03 -17.86 -20.85
N THR A 170 -2.83 -17.68 -20.33
CA THR A 170 -1.89 -18.80 -20.07
C THR A 170 -1.76 -18.97 -18.56
N MET A 171 -2.15 -20.13 -18.06
CA MET A 171 -2.00 -20.49 -16.64
C MET A 171 -0.68 -21.22 -16.37
N PRO A 172 -0.11 -21.15 -15.16
CA PRO A 172 -0.54 -20.25 -14.09
C PRO A 172 -0.22 -18.79 -14.37
N LEU A 173 -1.06 -17.90 -13.83
CA LEU A 173 -0.86 -16.45 -13.90
C LEU A 173 0.17 -16.02 -12.86
N THR A 174 1.04 -15.09 -13.25
CA THR A 174 2.02 -14.44 -12.38
C THR A 174 1.96 -12.92 -12.60
N ARG A 175 2.70 -12.14 -11.83
CA ARG A 175 2.84 -10.69 -12.08
C ARG A 175 3.47 -10.35 -13.46
N ASP A 176 3.89 -11.37 -14.22
CA ASP A 176 4.36 -11.17 -15.59
C ASP A 176 3.27 -10.70 -16.56
N ILE A 177 1.98 -10.91 -16.23
CA ILE A 177 0.88 -10.34 -17.03
C ILE A 177 0.90 -8.80 -17.06
N GLY A 178 1.63 -8.15 -16.10
CA GLY A 178 1.61 -6.71 -15.90
C GLY A 178 0.36 -6.24 -15.19
N ILE A 179 0.31 -4.94 -14.91
CA ILE A 179 -0.84 -4.24 -14.31
C ILE A 179 -0.93 -2.85 -14.92
N ASN A 180 -2.13 -2.39 -15.23
CA ASN A 180 -2.34 -1.11 -15.92
C ASN A 180 -1.42 -0.95 -17.12
N ASN A 181 -1.42 -1.94 -18.01
CA ASN A 181 -0.45 -2.08 -19.07
C ASN A 181 -0.48 -0.91 -20.05
N GLU A 182 0.68 -0.29 -20.28
CA GLU A 182 0.92 0.79 -21.24
C GLU A 182 1.98 0.36 -22.28
N TYR A 183 1.69 0.55 -23.55
CA TYR A 183 2.52 0.13 -24.66
C TYR A 183 3.04 1.35 -25.42
N THR A 184 4.28 1.76 -25.13
CA THR A 184 4.91 2.96 -25.75
C THR A 184 5.99 2.61 -26.76
N TYR A 185 6.14 1.33 -27.12
CA TYR A 185 7.11 0.88 -28.10
C TYR A 185 6.62 1.08 -29.56
N ASN A 186 7.56 1.31 -30.45
CA ASN A 186 7.31 1.43 -31.89
C ASN A 186 7.88 0.24 -32.68
N THR A 187 8.71 -0.59 -32.08
CA THR A 187 9.27 -1.83 -32.66
C THR A 187 9.24 -2.95 -31.59
N LEU A 188 9.30 -4.21 -32.07
CA LEU A 188 9.42 -5.38 -31.21
C LEU A 188 10.88 -5.70 -30.82
N LEU A 189 11.83 -4.85 -31.21
CA LEU A 189 13.24 -5.02 -30.87
C LEU A 189 13.54 -4.29 -29.55
N ASP A 190 14.42 -4.87 -28.74
CA ASP A 190 14.92 -4.28 -27.50
C ASP A 190 13.81 -3.85 -26.53
N LEU A 191 12.74 -4.66 -26.46
CA LEU A 191 11.62 -4.41 -25.55
C LEU A 191 12.05 -4.64 -24.09
N THR A 192 11.79 -3.64 -23.28
CA THR A 192 11.93 -3.74 -21.82
C THR A 192 10.57 -3.54 -21.16
N LYS A 193 10.28 -4.38 -20.17
CA LYS A 193 9.12 -4.26 -19.29
C LYS A 193 9.57 -3.68 -17.96
N VAL A 194 8.94 -2.58 -17.53
CA VAL A 194 9.20 -1.90 -16.25
C VAL A 194 7.88 -1.60 -15.57
N VAL A 195 7.78 -1.86 -14.27
CA VAL A 195 6.64 -1.46 -13.43
C VAL A 195 7.02 -0.19 -12.68
N ILE A 196 6.24 0.87 -12.87
CA ILE A 196 6.48 2.18 -12.26
C ILE A 196 5.25 2.55 -11.44
N PHE A 197 5.46 3.02 -10.22
CA PHE A 197 4.39 3.51 -9.36
C PHE A 197 4.30 5.04 -9.46
N TYR A 198 3.14 5.52 -9.85
CA TYR A 198 2.79 6.94 -9.87
C TYR A 198 1.94 7.30 -8.66
N GLY A 199 1.87 8.57 -8.32
CA GLY A 199 0.96 9.07 -7.30
C GLY A 199 -0.39 9.47 -7.88
N GLU A 200 -1.45 9.22 -7.15
CA GLU A 200 -2.79 9.72 -7.41
C GLU A 200 -3.37 10.34 -6.15
N ASP A 201 -3.96 11.54 -6.25
CA ASP A 201 -4.62 12.20 -5.13
C ASP A 201 -6.07 11.74 -5.04
N ILE A 202 -6.39 10.99 -3.98
CA ILE A 202 -7.74 10.54 -3.69
C ILE A 202 -8.15 11.08 -2.31
N ASN A 203 -9.11 11.97 -2.23
CA ASN A 203 -9.62 12.58 -1.00
C ASN A 203 -8.55 13.25 -0.12
N ASN A 204 -7.54 13.86 -0.71
CA ASN A 204 -6.34 14.45 -0.10
C ASN A 204 -5.31 13.46 0.46
N ASP A 205 -5.49 12.17 0.23
CA ASP A 205 -4.47 11.16 0.48
C ASP A 205 -3.79 10.77 -0.83
N ILE A 206 -2.52 10.40 -0.77
CA ILE A 206 -1.76 9.94 -1.93
C ILE A 206 -1.83 8.41 -1.99
N TYR A 207 -2.37 7.93 -3.09
CA TYR A 207 -2.38 6.52 -3.44
C TYR A 207 -1.33 6.23 -4.51
N TYR A 208 -0.89 4.97 -4.58
CA TYR A 208 0.17 4.55 -5.50
C TYR A 208 -0.42 3.64 -6.57
N VAL A 209 -0.28 4.08 -7.82
CA VAL A 209 -0.82 3.38 -8.98
C VAL A 209 0.31 2.75 -9.77
N PRO A 210 0.43 1.42 -9.79
CA PRO A 210 1.40 0.73 -10.61
C PRO A 210 1.00 0.77 -12.09
N VAL A 211 1.94 1.12 -12.95
CA VAL A 211 1.79 1.06 -14.40
C VAL A 211 2.92 0.22 -14.98
N THR A 212 2.57 -0.83 -15.72
CA THR A 212 3.54 -1.64 -16.45
C THR A 212 3.76 -1.04 -17.81
N LYS A 213 4.93 -0.45 -18.01
CA LYS A 213 5.34 0.09 -19.31
C LYS A 213 6.13 -0.92 -20.12
N TYR A 214 5.75 -1.02 -21.38
CA TYR A 214 6.50 -1.75 -22.40
C TYR A 214 7.08 -0.73 -23.38
N LEU A 215 8.41 -0.58 -23.37
CA LEU A 215 9.12 0.44 -24.12
C LEU A 215 10.36 -0.11 -24.84
N ASN A 216 10.85 0.60 -25.86
CA ASN A 216 12.12 0.24 -26.48
C ASN A 216 13.29 0.78 -25.65
N ASN A 217 14.25 -0.08 -25.37
CA ASN A 217 15.46 0.23 -24.59
C ASN A 217 16.72 0.01 -25.43
N HIS A 218 16.88 0.79 -26.49
CA HIS A 218 17.99 0.65 -27.44
C HIS A 218 19.38 0.89 -26.79
N ASP A 219 19.42 1.72 -25.74
CA ASP A 219 20.66 2.06 -25.03
C ASP A 219 21.00 1.06 -23.95
N ASN A 220 20.21 -0.01 -23.76
CA ASN A 220 20.36 -0.99 -22.69
C ASN A 220 20.47 -0.36 -21.28
N LYS A 221 19.68 0.68 -21.03
CA LYS A 221 19.57 1.31 -19.70
C LYS A 221 19.12 0.27 -18.70
N ASP A 222 19.61 0.39 -17.48
CA ASP A 222 19.12 -0.39 -16.35
C ASP A 222 17.67 0.04 -16.03
N LYS A 223 16.86 -0.88 -15.50
CA LYS A 223 15.46 -0.59 -15.16
C LYS A 223 15.33 0.58 -14.19
N ILE A 224 16.24 0.72 -13.23
CA ILE A 224 16.18 1.82 -12.26
C ILE A 224 16.41 3.18 -12.95
N ASP A 225 17.28 3.26 -13.97
CA ASP A 225 17.47 4.50 -14.72
C ASP A 225 16.19 4.88 -15.46
N ILE A 226 15.53 3.89 -16.08
CA ILE A 226 14.24 4.09 -16.77
C ILE A 226 13.18 4.55 -15.75
N ILE A 227 13.10 3.94 -14.57
CA ILE A 227 12.16 4.32 -13.51
C ILE A 227 12.36 5.78 -13.11
N ILE A 228 13.60 6.18 -12.84
CA ILE A 228 13.89 7.56 -12.40
C ILE A 228 13.62 8.55 -13.54
N GLU A 229 14.00 8.23 -14.78
CA GLU A 229 13.72 9.06 -15.96
C GLU A 229 12.21 9.27 -16.15
N GLU A 230 11.40 8.22 -16.04
CA GLU A 230 9.95 8.31 -16.13
C GLU A 230 9.34 9.11 -14.98
N LEU A 231 9.84 8.91 -13.74
CA LEU A 231 9.35 9.61 -12.57
C LEU A 231 9.81 11.07 -12.51
N THR A 232 10.83 11.49 -13.22
CA THR A 232 11.29 12.90 -13.32
C THR A 232 10.69 13.62 -14.53
N THR A 233 10.06 12.89 -15.45
CA THR A 233 9.42 13.48 -16.62
C THR A 233 8.13 14.17 -16.19
N SER A 234 7.94 15.45 -16.57
CA SER A 234 6.76 16.26 -16.20
C SER A 234 5.48 15.87 -16.96
N TYR A 235 5.26 14.58 -17.24
CA TYR A 235 3.99 14.13 -17.79
C TYR A 235 2.92 14.17 -16.70
N ILE A 236 2.05 15.16 -16.81
CA ILE A 236 0.72 15.06 -16.21
C ILE A 236 -0.03 14.13 -17.16
N TYR A 237 -0.22 12.88 -16.75
CA TYR A 237 -1.14 12.00 -17.45
C TYR A 237 -2.51 12.65 -17.44
N GLU A 238 -3.24 12.56 -18.57
CA GLU A 238 -4.60 13.09 -18.70
C GLU A 238 -5.54 12.53 -17.63
N ASP A 239 -5.15 11.44 -16.96
CA ASP A 239 -5.92 10.62 -16.03
C ASP A 239 -5.53 10.80 -14.54
N ASN A 240 -5.10 11.98 -14.12
CA ASN A 240 -4.74 12.33 -12.73
C ASN A 240 -3.50 11.64 -12.14
N LEU A 241 -2.84 10.74 -12.85
CA LEU A 241 -1.57 10.18 -12.42
C LEU A 241 -0.47 11.23 -12.51
N ARG A 242 0.31 11.38 -11.44
CA ARG A 242 1.40 12.34 -11.43
C ARG A 242 2.72 11.70 -11.00
N SER A 243 3.79 12.19 -11.60
CA SER A 243 5.11 11.97 -11.05
C SER A 243 5.29 12.81 -9.78
N ILE A 244 5.82 12.19 -8.74
CA ILE A 244 6.07 12.84 -7.45
C ILE A 244 7.51 13.38 -7.38
N LEU A 245 8.41 12.93 -8.27
CA LEU A 245 9.80 13.40 -8.31
C LEU A 245 9.91 14.77 -8.96
N ASN A 246 10.83 15.57 -8.43
CA ASN A 246 11.24 16.83 -9.08
C ASN A 246 12.03 16.52 -10.35
N GLU A 247 11.78 17.24 -11.42
CA GLU A 247 12.46 17.11 -12.72
C GLU A 247 14.00 17.26 -12.67
N ASN A 248 14.54 17.89 -11.60
CA ASN A 248 15.97 18.07 -11.41
C ASN A 248 16.63 16.93 -10.61
N VAL A 249 15.86 15.92 -10.19
CA VAL A 249 16.42 14.76 -9.50
C VAL A 249 17.19 13.89 -10.49
N GLU A 250 18.43 13.59 -10.15
CA GLU A 250 19.28 12.72 -10.95
C GLU A 250 19.81 11.58 -10.10
N LEU A 251 19.74 10.37 -10.63
CA LEU A 251 20.43 9.19 -10.09
C LEU A 251 21.89 9.26 -10.55
N ILE A 252 22.80 9.51 -9.59
CA ILE A 252 24.23 9.65 -9.85
C ILE A 252 24.90 8.29 -10.00
N ASP A 253 24.53 7.34 -9.10
CA ASP A 253 25.12 6.00 -9.04
C ASP A 253 24.15 5.01 -8.41
N LYS A 254 24.37 3.72 -8.69
CA LYS A 254 23.57 2.62 -8.17
C LYS A 254 24.42 1.37 -7.99
N GLU A 255 24.11 0.58 -6.97
CA GLU A 255 24.81 -0.66 -6.68
C GLU A 255 23.87 -1.70 -6.08
N ILE A 256 24.00 -2.97 -6.45
CA ILE A 256 23.34 -4.08 -5.78
C ILE A 256 24.39 -4.85 -4.99
N VAL A 257 24.20 -4.92 -3.67
CA VAL A 257 25.12 -5.58 -2.75
C VAL A 257 24.46 -6.87 -2.25
N ASP A 258 25.20 -7.98 -2.33
CA ASP A 258 24.79 -9.32 -1.85
C ASP A 258 23.41 -9.79 -2.37
N GLU A 259 23.01 -9.30 -3.55
CA GLU A 259 21.71 -9.58 -4.19
C GLU A 259 20.47 -9.19 -3.34
N ASP A 260 20.64 -8.48 -2.24
CA ASP A 260 19.58 -8.14 -1.27
C ASP A 260 19.40 -6.64 -1.04
N LEU A 261 20.45 -5.84 -1.19
CA LEU A 261 20.46 -4.40 -0.96
C LEU A 261 20.71 -3.64 -2.26
N LEU A 262 19.75 -2.81 -2.65
CA LEU A 262 19.90 -1.83 -3.74
C LEU A 262 20.27 -0.46 -3.14
N ILE A 263 21.43 0.04 -3.48
CA ILE A 263 21.91 1.38 -3.10
C ILE A 263 21.64 2.33 -4.26
N LEU A 264 20.94 3.44 -3.98
CA LEU A 264 20.63 4.49 -4.94
C LEU A 264 21.20 5.82 -4.45
N ASN A 265 22.16 6.38 -5.21
CA ASN A 265 22.80 7.65 -4.87
C ASN A 265 22.30 8.76 -5.80
N PHE A 266 21.66 9.74 -5.22
CA PHE A 266 21.05 10.88 -5.93
C PHE A 266 21.82 12.19 -5.72
N ASN A 267 21.52 13.18 -6.55
CA ASN A 267 21.90 14.55 -6.31
C ASN A 267 21.03 15.19 -5.21
N SER A 268 21.42 16.39 -4.75
CA SER A 268 20.72 17.10 -3.67
C SER A 268 19.30 17.57 -4.03
N ALA A 269 18.88 17.50 -5.30
CA ALA A 269 17.52 17.83 -5.72
C ALA A 269 16.46 16.83 -5.21
N LEU A 270 16.88 15.67 -4.68
CA LEU A 270 16.00 14.70 -4.01
C LEU A 270 15.43 15.25 -2.70
N PHE A 271 16.11 16.19 -2.05
CA PHE A 271 15.64 16.80 -0.81
C PHE A 271 14.51 17.81 -1.04
N ASP A 272 13.62 17.86 -0.07
CA ASP A 272 12.68 18.98 0.07
C ASP A 272 13.34 20.24 0.66
N ASN A 273 12.53 21.28 0.91
CA ASN A 273 13.00 22.53 1.51
C ASN A 273 13.53 22.37 2.95
N ASN A 274 13.27 21.26 3.61
CA ASN A 274 13.71 20.95 4.98
C ASN A 274 14.96 20.05 4.99
N SER A 275 15.55 19.76 3.84
CA SER A 275 16.67 18.82 3.67
C SER A 275 16.31 17.39 4.09
N THR A 276 15.05 16.99 3.91
CA THR A 276 14.54 15.64 4.09
C THR A 276 13.98 15.11 2.76
N ILE A 277 13.92 13.79 2.61
CA ILE A 277 13.24 13.18 1.48
C ILE A 277 11.77 13.04 1.87
N LYS A 278 10.87 13.50 1.00
CA LYS A 278 9.43 13.32 1.25
C LYS A 278 9.06 11.84 1.24
N GLU A 279 8.14 11.45 2.11
CA GLU A 279 7.70 10.07 2.24
C GLU A 279 7.12 9.52 0.93
N GLU A 280 6.32 10.32 0.22
CA GLU A 280 5.75 9.92 -1.06
C GLU A 280 6.82 9.68 -2.14
N VAL A 281 7.94 10.38 -2.11
CA VAL A 281 9.09 10.16 -3.01
C VAL A 281 9.76 8.84 -2.68
N LEU A 282 10.02 8.58 -1.38
CA LEU A 282 10.60 7.32 -0.91
C LEU A 282 9.73 6.12 -1.33
N TYR A 283 8.41 6.21 -1.12
CA TYR A 283 7.50 5.12 -1.45
C TYR A 283 7.38 4.89 -2.94
N THR A 284 7.26 5.96 -3.75
CA THR A 284 7.18 5.84 -5.20
C THR A 284 8.40 5.14 -5.79
N ILE A 285 9.62 5.55 -5.41
CA ILE A 285 10.86 4.91 -5.87
C ILE A 285 10.94 3.48 -5.32
N SER A 286 10.63 3.28 -4.05
CA SER A 286 10.77 1.96 -3.40
C SER A 286 9.79 0.94 -3.99
N TYR A 287 8.51 1.28 -4.17
CA TYR A 287 7.54 0.39 -4.81
C TYR A 287 7.97 0.04 -6.23
N SER A 288 8.42 1.04 -7.01
CA SER A 288 8.89 0.82 -8.37
C SER A 288 10.13 -0.08 -8.40
N ALA A 289 11.11 0.17 -7.54
CA ALA A 289 12.30 -0.66 -7.47
C ALA A 289 11.98 -2.09 -7.01
N PHE A 290 11.20 -2.28 -5.95
CA PHE A 290 10.81 -3.61 -5.47
C PHE A 290 9.96 -4.41 -6.47
N ALA A 291 9.20 -3.75 -7.34
CA ALA A 291 8.45 -4.43 -8.40
C ALA A 291 9.35 -4.95 -9.53
N ASN A 292 10.56 -4.42 -9.69
CA ASN A 292 11.49 -4.75 -10.77
C ASN A 292 12.74 -5.52 -10.35
N TYR A 293 13.08 -5.51 -9.05
CA TYR A 293 14.27 -6.15 -8.48
C TYR A 293 13.91 -7.06 -7.31
N SER A 294 14.61 -8.19 -7.21
CA SER A 294 14.41 -9.17 -6.12
C SER A 294 15.25 -8.82 -4.87
N VAL A 295 15.32 -7.55 -4.51
CA VAL A 295 16.00 -7.07 -3.30
C VAL A 295 15.00 -6.87 -2.16
N ASN A 296 15.46 -6.96 -0.90
CA ASN A 296 14.61 -6.73 0.27
C ASN A 296 14.83 -5.37 0.93
N THR A 297 15.91 -4.67 0.54
CA THR A 297 16.30 -3.40 1.15
C THR A 297 16.75 -2.42 0.08
N ILE A 298 16.34 -1.15 0.22
CA ILE A 298 16.82 -0.04 -0.60
C ILE A 298 17.45 1.00 0.32
N SER A 299 18.70 1.39 0.04
CA SER A 299 19.38 2.50 0.72
C SER A 299 19.41 3.72 -0.19
N PHE A 300 18.88 4.83 0.32
CA PHE A 300 18.89 6.11 -0.35
C PHE A 300 20.08 6.92 0.12
N ARG A 301 20.93 7.34 -0.83
CA ARG A 301 22.05 8.25 -0.61
C ARG A 301 21.83 9.55 -1.34
N VAL A 302 22.35 10.62 -0.77
CA VAL A 302 22.46 11.93 -1.43
C VAL A 302 23.90 12.41 -1.29
N ASP A 303 24.53 12.71 -2.42
CA ASP A 303 25.95 13.09 -2.48
C ASP A 303 26.85 12.11 -1.71
N ASN A 304 26.63 10.80 -1.89
CA ASN A 304 27.34 9.68 -1.25
C ASN A 304 27.16 9.57 0.28
N LYS A 305 26.14 10.21 0.87
CA LYS A 305 25.81 10.05 2.29
C LYS A 305 24.53 9.24 2.42
N ASP A 306 24.54 8.25 3.30
CA ASP A 306 23.34 7.48 3.64
C ASP A 306 22.32 8.39 4.33
N ILE A 307 21.11 8.44 3.81
CA ILE A 307 20.02 9.30 4.29
C ILE A 307 18.91 8.46 4.88
N GLU A 308 18.41 7.47 4.14
CA GLU A 308 17.24 6.67 4.54
C GLU A 308 17.39 5.23 4.03
N THR A 309 16.73 4.28 4.70
CA THR A 309 16.70 2.89 4.29
C THR A 309 15.27 2.37 4.37
N VAL A 310 14.78 1.81 3.28
CA VAL A 310 13.43 1.25 3.16
C VAL A 310 13.52 -0.26 3.00
N LYS A 311 12.80 -1.01 3.83
CA LYS A 311 12.67 -2.46 3.71
C LYS A 311 11.37 -2.82 2.99
N ARG A 312 11.39 -3.86 2.17
CA ARG A 312 10.20 -4.38 1.50
C ARG A 312 9.07 -4.66 2.49
N SER A 313 9.38 -5.27 3.63
CA SER A 313 8.41 -5.57 4.70
C SER A 313 7.80 -4.35 5.39
N SER A 314 8.36 -3.16 5.25
CA SER A 314 7.79 -1.93 5.82
C SER A 314 6.77 -1.26 4.89
N LEU A 315 6.64 -1.73 3.66
CA LEU A 315 5.73 -1.19 2.64
C LEU A 315 4.45 -2.02 2.46
N THR A 316 4.39 -3.18 3.08
CA THR A 316 3.22 -4.09 3.11
C THR A 316 2.21 -3.67 4.15
#